data_b25343c91e0728f29231bbac9b2465f9
#
_entry.id   b25343c91e0728f29231bbac9b2465f9
#
_cell.length_a   1.000
_cell.length_b   1.000
_cell.length_c   1.000
_cell.angle_alpha   90.00
_cell.angle_beta   90.00
_cell.angle_gamma   90.00
#
_symmetry.space_group_name_H-M   'P 1'
#
loop_
_entity.id
_entity.type
_entity.pdbx_description
1 polymer ?
#
loop_
_entity_poly.entity_id
_entity_poly.type
_entity_poly.pdbx_seq_one_letter_code
_entity_poly.pdbx_strand_id
1 'polypeptide(L)'
;MRKITIGMAHHTDFHGAYFSIQDIIKELRFNKREDLLNRLEFVVIENAKNNEHAQAVKNLQAGTGLGAKFRVIDFPDSQGTSATRNKIIEEARTDFVLVMDCHVLLCPVVQTLEKLFEFIDKYPNTMHLYQGPLVYDNLTMISTHFNDEWGGQMWGRWGAAWTCRCKKKNFSVINENNFCKFVELEKQNQIGYCDHCYTIYPQEINYPGHENLLAKLGFSRIGFDENESEFEIFSQGLGLFFTSKKRWLGFNEHCRGFGGEECYIHEKYRKAGRKALCLPFLKWLHRFARPDGVKYELTIDNKVRNYVLEFTELGLDLSPVHKEFVENAKFDENKYNQFLEEAKTIYGK
;
A
#
# COMPACT_ATOMS: atom_id res chain seq x y z
N MET A 1 -7.43 -6.07 -26.05
CA MET A 1 -7.44 -5.05 -24.94
C MET A 1 -7.06 -5.75 -23.65
N ARG A 2 -6.12 -5.16 -22.89
CA ARG A 2 -5.70 -5.70 -21.59
C ARG A 2 -6.80 -5.54 -20.55
N LYS A 3 -6.78 -6.44 -19.58
CA LYS A 3 -7.76 -6.48 -18.48
C LYS A 3 -7.07 -6.37 -17.16
N ILE A 4 -7.81 -5.96 -16.14
CA ILE A 4 -7.33 -5.81 -14.75
C ILE A 4 -8.25 -6.63 -13.85
N THR A 5 -7.67 -7.40 -12.94
CA THR A 5 -8.38 -7.97 -11.80
C THR A 5 -8.32 -6.97 -10.65
N ILE A 6 -9.48 -6.56 -10.15
CA ILE A 6 -9.61 -5.87 -8.86
C ILE A 6 -9.78 -6.94 -7.80
N GLY A 7 -8.79 -7.08 -6.92
CA GLY A 7 -8.74 -8.10 -5.90
C GLY A 7 -8.88 -7.51 -4.50
N MET A 8 -9.70 -8.16 -3.66
CA MET A 8 -9.95 -7.73 -2.29
C MET A 8 -9.79 -8.89 -1.31
N ALA A 9 -9.09 -8.62 -0.19
CA ALA A 9 -9.07 -9.50 0.97
C ALA A 9 -10.25 -9.15 1.87
N HIS A 10 -11.17 -10.08 2.07
CA HIS A 10 -12.35 -9.90 2.91
C HIS A 10 -12.23 -10.70 4.20
N HIS A 11 -12.46 -10.02 5.34
CA HIS A 11 -12.57 -10.64 6.65
C HIS A 11 -13.59 -9.86 7.48
N THR A 12 -14.85 -10.31 7.51
CA THR A 12 -15.95 -9.72 8.29
C THR A 12 -16.23 -8.21 8.06
N ASP A 13 -15.83 -7.65 6.93
CA ASP A 13 -16.11 -6.25 6.55
C ASP A 13 -17.01 -6.18 5.30
N PHE A 14 -18.20 -6.78 5.38
CA PHE A 14 -19.14 -6.75 4.26
C PHE A 14 -19.47 -5.33 3.79
N HIS A 15 -19.68 -4.40 4.71
CA HIS A 15 -20.00 -3.02 4.35
C HIS A 15 -18.89 -2.36 3.54
N GLY A 16 -17.63 -2.59 3.92
CA GLY A 16 -16.50 -2.13 3.15
C GLY A 16 -16.50 -2.71 1.74
N ALA A 17 -16.56 -4.05 1.62
CA ALA A 17 -16.60 -4.73 0.33
C ALA A 17 -17.78 -4.26 -0.55
N TYR A 18 -18.95 -4.11 0.05
CA TYR A 18 -20.14 -3.61 -0.62
C TYR A 18 -19.91 -2.23 -1.23
N PHE A 19 -19.48 -1.27 -0.41
CA PHE A 19 -19.30 0.10 -0.89
C PHE A 19 -18.18 0.21 -1.91
N SER A 20 -17.04 -0.46 -1.70
CA SER A 20 -15.91 -0.39 -2.65
C SER A 20 -16.26 -0.99 -4.02
N ILE A 21 -16.95 -2.13 -4.04
CA ILE A 21 -17.36 -2.78 -5.29
C ILE A 21 -18.49 -2.01 -5.99
N GLN A 22 -19.52 -1.62 -5.23
CA GLN A 22 -20.67 -0.91 -5.78
C GLN A 22 -20.31 0.48 -6.28
N ASP A 23 -19.37 1.17 -5.62
CA ASP A 23 -18.91 2.47 -6.08
C ASP A 23 -18.28 2.37 -7.48
N ILE A 24 -17.40 1.39 -7.69
CA ILE A 24 -16.79 1.16 -9.00
C ILE A 24 -17.86 0.82 -10.06
N ILE A 25 -18.74 -0.13 -9.78
CA ILE A 25 -19.76 -0.57 -10.73
C ILE A 25 -20.74 0.57 -11.05
N LYS A 26 -21.22 1.27 -10.01
CA LYS A 26 -22.16 2.37 -10.11
C LYS A 26 -21.58 3.53 -10.93
N GLU A 27 -20.36 3.98 -10.60
CA GLU A 27 -19.71 5.08 -11.31
C GLU A 27 -19.49 4.76 -12.79
N LEU A 28 -19.04 3.55 -13.10
CA LEU A 28 -18.85 3.14 -14.50
C LEU A 28 -20.18 3.07 -15.26
N ARG A 29 -21.23 2.48 -14.69
CA ARG A 29 -22.55 2.40 -15.32
C ARG A 29 -23.21 3.76 -15.47
N PHE A 30 -23.18 4.59 -14.41
CA PHE A 30 -23.78 5.93 -14.43
C PHE A 30 -23.12 6.82 -15.50
N ASN A 31 -21.82 6.72 -15.65
CA ASN A 31 -21.06 7.45 -16.66
C ASN A 31 -21.02 6.74 -18.03
N LYS A 32 -21.80 5.66 -18.24
CA LYS A 32 -21.88 4.88 -19.48
C LYS A 32 -20.54 4.32 -19.94
N ARG A 33 -19.72 3.87 -18.99
CA ARG A 33 -18.39 3.32 -19.23
C ARG A 33 -18.37 1.79 -19.11
N GLU A 34 -19.32 1.13 -19.72
CA GLU A 34 -19.34 -0.33 -19.85
C GLU A 34 -18.10 -0.88 -20.57
N ASP A 35 -17.46 -0.06 -21.42
CA ASP A 35 -16.19 -0.39 -22.05
C ASP A 35 -15.11 -0.71 -21.02
N LEU A 36 -14.98 0.12 -19.98
CA LEU A 36 -14.05 -0.09 -18.86
C LEU A 36 -14.50 -1.27 -17.99
N LEU A 37 -15.78 -1.32 -17.62
CA LEU A 37 -16.33 -2.39 -16.80
C LEU A 37 -16.13 -3.78 -17.47
N ASN A 38 -16.14 -3.84 -18.79
CA ASN A 38 -15.87 -5.06 -19.54
C ASN A 38 -14.39 -5.49 -19.52
N ARG A 39 -13.50 -4.60 -19.15
CA ARG A 39 -12.07 -4.88 -18.96
C ARG A 39 -11.73 -5.26 -17.50
N LEU A 40 -12.69 -5.23 -16.59
CA LEU A 40 -12.50 -5.56 -15.17
C LEU A 40 -12.96 -6.98 -14.86
N GLU A 41 -12.24 -7.62 -13.96
CA GLU A 41 -12.63 -8.80 -13.19
C GLU A 41 -12.58 -8.43 -11.70
N PHE A 42 -13.48 -8.94 -10.89
CA PHE A 42 -13.47 -8.80 -9.44
C PHE A 42 -13.19 -10.16 -8.79
N VAL A 43 -12.26 -10.18 -7.86
CA VAL A 43 -11.94 -11.36 -7.05
C VAL A 43 -11.93 -10.96 -5.58
N VAL A 44 -12.82 -11.54 -4.81
CA VAL A 44 -12.83 -11.38 -3.35
C VAL A 44 -12.37 -12.68 -2.73
N ILE A 45 -11.29 -12.64 -1.96
CA ILE A 45 -10.81 -13.77 -1.17
C ILE A 45 -11.45 -13.68 0.22
N GLU A 46 -12.36 -14.61 0.49
CA GLU A 46 -13.08 -14.71 1.74
C GLU A 46 -12.24 -15.46 2.78
N ASN A 47 -11.74 -14.72 3.75
CA ASN A 47 -10.77 -15.20 4.75
C ASN A 47 -11.43 -15.52 6.12
N ALA A 48 -12.72 -15.29 6.28
CA ALA A 48 -13.44 -15.59 7.51
C ALA A 48 -14.20 -16.89 7.39
N LYS A 49 -14.15 -17.72 8.45
CA LYS A 49 -14.91 -18.97 8.48
C LYS A 49 -16.39 -18.70 8.74
N ASN A 50 -17.24 -19.23 7.85
CA ASN A 50 -18.70 -19.43 8.02
C ASN A 50 -19.41 -18.34 8.82
N ASN A 51 -19.40 -17.11 8.36
CA ASN A 51 -20.14 -16.02 8.99
C ASN A 51 -21.13 -15.37 8.02
N GLU A 52 -22.01 -14.56 8.57
CA GLU A 52 -23.01 -13.81 7.79
C GLU A 52 -22.41 -12.86 6.76
N HIS A 53 -21.24 -12.30 7.04
CA HIS A 53 -20.53 -11.40 6.11
C HIS A 53 -20.06 -12.16 4.86
N ALA A 54 -19.55 -13.39 5.00
CA ALA A 54 -19.16 -14.23 3.87
C ALA A 54 -20.35 -14.52 2.95
N GLN A 55 -21.49 -14.90 3.54
CA GLN A 55 -22.72 -15.13 2.78
C GLN A 55 -23.22 -13.84 2.12
N ALA A 56 -23.13 -12.70 2.79
CA ALA A 56 -23.52 -11.41 2.24
C ALA A 56 -22.68 -11.01 1.01
N VAL A 57 -21.35 -11.27 1.03
CA VAL A 57 -20.48 -11.04 -0.14
C VAL A 57 -20.84 -11.96 -1.32
N LYS A 58 -21.19 -13.22 -1.07
CA LYS A 58 -21.69 -14.14 -2.12
C LYS A 58 -23.02 -13.66 -2.69
N ASN A 59 -23.91 -13.14 -1.86
CA ASN A 59 -25.16 -12.54 -2.32
C ASN A 59 -24.90 -11.26 -3.13
N LEU A 60 -23.94 -10.43 -2.72
CA LEU A 60 -23.51 -9.26 -3.48
C LEU A 60 -23.02 -9.69 -4.88
N GLN A 61 -22.18 -10.71 -4.97
CA GLN A 61 -21.71 -11.26 -6.23
C GLN A 61 -22.89 -11.58 -7.17
N ALA A 62 -23.88 -12.31 -6.68
CA ALA A 62 -25.07 -12.68 -7.45
C ALA A 62 -25.87 -11.43 -7.89
N GLY A 63 -26.00 -10.42 -7.02
CA GLY A 63 -26.78 -9.20 -7.26
C GLY A 63 -26.15 -8.20 -8.23
N THR A 64 -24.85 -8.27 -8.52
CA THR A 64 -24.17 -7.29 -9.39
C THR A 64 -24.46 -7.45 -10.87
N GLY A 65 -24.91 -8.64 -11.31
CA GLY A 65 -25.09 -8.99 -12.72
C GLY A 65 -23.79 -9.16 -13.51
N LEU A 66 -22.64 -9.22 -12.85
CA LEU A 66 -21.33 -9.37 -13.51
C LEU A 66 -21.01 -10.81 -13.90
N GLY A 67 -21.76 -11.80 -13.39
CA GLY A 67 -21.57 -13.22 -13.68
C GLY A 67 -20.13 -13.68 -13.36
N ALA A 68 -19.52 -14.39 -14.30
CA ALA A 68 -18.17 -14.95 -14.14
C ALA A 68 -17.04 -13.90 -13.96
N LYS A 69 -17.33 -12.61 -14.17
CA LYS A 69 -16.37 -11.52 -13.93
C LYS A 69 -16.24 -11.14 -12.46
N PHE A 70 -17.14 -11.60 -11.60
CA PHE A 70 -17.05 -11.42 -10.17
C PHE A 70 -17.01 -12.77 -9.49
N ARG A 71 -15.95 -13.07 -8.79
CA ARG A 71 -15.75 -14.34 -8.06
C ARG A 71 -15.47 -14.06 -6.59
N VAL A 72 -16.13 -14.85 -5.74
CA VAL A 72 -15.83 -14.95 -4.31
C VAL A 72 -15.23 -16.32 -4.07
N ILE A 73 -14.06 -16.37 -3.46
CA ILE A 73 -13.27 -17.58 -3.27
C ILE A 73 -13.08 -17.78 -1.77
N ASP A 74 -13.57 -18.88 -1.26
CA ASP A 74 -13.37 -19.24 0.14
C ASP A 74 -11.90 -19.64 0.39
N PHE A 75 -11.29 -18.99 1.37
CA PHE A 75 -9.91 -19.24 1.79
C PHE A 75 -9.81 -19.19 3.34
N PRO A 76 -10.57 -20.05 4.04
CA PRO A 76 -10.74 -19.96 5.48
C PRO A 76 -9.50 -20.31 6.30
N ASP A 77 -8.50 -20.93 5.67
CA ASP A 77 -7.24 -21.31 6.32
C ASP A 77 -6.14 -20.24 6.13
N SER A 78 -6.51 -19.10 5.55
CA SER A 78 -5.61 -17.96 5.44
C SER A 78 -5.15 -17.52 6.83
N GLN A 79 -3.84 -17.38 6.97
CA GLN A 79 -3.22 -17.05 8.24
C GLN A 79 -2.75 -15.60 8.29
N GLY A 80 -3.43 -14.70 7.57
CA GLY A 80 -3.13 -13.26 7.61
C GLY A 80 -3.24 -12.56 6.27
N THR A 81 -2.89 -11.27 6.29
CA THR A 81 -3.02 -10.35 5.16
C THR A 81 -2.13 -10.74 3.99
N SER A 82 -0.88 -11.13 4.25
CA SER A 82 0.10 -11.53 3.22
C SER A 82 -0.37 -12.75 2.42
N ALA A 83 -0.84 -13.80 3.10
CA ALA A 83 -1.33 -15.03 2.46
C ALA A 83 -2.57 -14.74 1.60
N THR A 84 -3.50 -13.93 2.11
CA THR A 84 -4.72 -13.56 1.37
C THR A 84 -4.42 -12.71 0.14
N ARG A 85 -3.47 -11.77 0.23
CA ARG A 85 -3.04 -10.96 -0.92
C ARG A 85 -2.30 -11.78 -1.97
N ASN A 86 -1.46 -12.76 -1.57
CA ASN A 86 -0.87 -13.73 -2.50
C ASN A 86 -1.97 -14.54 -3.22
N LYS A 87 -2.99 -14.99 -2.49
CA LYS A 87 -4.11 -15.73 -3.07
C LYS A 87 -4.92 -14.91 -4.08
N ILE A 88 -5.09 -13.60 -3.87
CA ILE A 88 -5.70 -12.70 -4.86
C ILE A 88 -4.92 -12.75 -6.19
N ILE A 89 -3.59 -12.61 -6.12
CA ILE A 89 -2.75 -12.61 -7.33
C ILE A 89 -2.78 -13.99 -8.02
N GLU A 90 -2.74 -15.07 -7.24
CA GLU A 90 -2.86 -16.44 -7.77
C GLU A 90 -4.17 -16.63 -8.56
N GLU A 91 -5.29 -16.20 -7.97
CA GLU A 91 -6.63 -16.39 -8.54
C GLU A 91 -6.98 -15.41 -9.67
N ALA A 92 -6.25 -14.31 -9.81
CA ALA A 92 -6.49 -13.37 -10.92
C ALA A 92 -6.36 -14.05 -12.28
N ARG A 93 -7.30 -13.78 -13.19
CA ARG A 93 -7.31 -14.33 -14.58
C ARG A 93 -6.80 -13.35 -15.62
N THR A 94 -6.32 -12.20 -15.17
CA THR A 94 -5.82 -11.12 -16.03
C THR A 94 -4.33 -10.89 -15.83
N ASP A 95 -3.69 -10.17 -16.75
CA ASP A 95 -2.24 -9.90 -16.68
C ASP A 95 -1.87 -8.90 -15.59
N PHE A 96 -2.81 -8.06 -15.18
CA PHE A 96 -2.61 -7.00 -14.19
C PHE A 96 -3.60 -7.12 -13.05
N VAL A 97 -3.14 -6.81 -11.85
CA VAL A 97 -3.95 -6.89 -10.63
C VAL A 97 -3.85 -5.59 -9.85
N LEU A 98 -4.99 -5.01 -9.53
CA LEU A 98 -5.16 -3.95 -8.56
C LEU A 98 -5.69 -4.58 -7.28
N VAL A 99 -4.84 -4.71 -6.28
CA VAL A 99 -5.24 -5.19 -4.97
C VAL A 99 -5.67 -4.00 -4.13
N MET A 100 -6.81 -4.10 -3.48
CA MET A 100 -7.32 -3.08 -2.55
C MET A 100 -7.96 -3.75 -1.34
N ASP A 101 -7.85 -3.08 -0.19
CA ASP A 101 -8.60 -3.48 0.98
C ASP A 101 -10.09 -3.22 0.77
N CYS A 102 -10.95 -3.99 1.44
CA CYS A 102 -12.40 -3.88 1.29
C CYS A 102 -12.97 -2.49 1.61
N HIS A 103 -12.27 -1.69 2.38
CA HIS A 103 -12.69 -0.36 2.83
C HIS A 103 -11.93 0.78 2.15
N VAL A 104 -11.47 0.54 0.93
CA VAL A 104 -10.76 1.50 0.08
C VAL A 104 -11.65 1.93 -1.09
N LEU A 105 -11.68 3.22 -1.40
CA LEU A 105 -12.36 3.78 -2.56
C LEU A 105 -11.35 4.41 -3.52
N LEU A 106 -11.57 4.27 -4.82
CA LEU A 106 -10.81 5.00 -5.84
C LEU A 106 -11.32 6.45 -5.95
N CYS A 107 -10.44 7.41 -6.15
CA CYS A 107 -10.77 8.84 -6.16
C CYS A 107 -10.13 9.60 -7.34
N PRO A 108 -10.89 9.95 -8.38
CA PRO A 108 -12.24 9.51 -8.77
C PRO A 108 -12.20 8.18 -9.55
N VAL A 109 -13.26 7.37 -9.49
CA VAL A 109 -13.28 6.01 -10.08
C VAL A 109 -13.01 6.00 -11.58
N VAL A 110 -13.84 6.73 -12.36
CA VAL A 110 -13.79 6.68 -13.84
C VAL A 110 -12.42 7.11 -14.35
N GLN A 111 -11.97 8.28 -13.95
CA GLN A 111 -10.70 8.86 -14.40
C GLN A 111 -9.49 8.01 -13.97
N THR A 112 -9.51 7.47 -12.75
CA THR A 112 -8.45 6.59 -12.24
C THR A 112 -8.34 5.33 -13.10
N LEU A 113 -9.47 4.70 -13.43
CA LEU A 113 -9.49 3.49 -14.25
C LEU A 113 -9.11 3.78 -15.70
N GLU A 114 -9.56 4.89 -16.29
CA GLU A 114 -9.14 5.32 -17.63
C GLU A 114 -7.62 5.42 -17.71
N LYS A 115 -7.03 6.20 -16.82
CA LYS A 115 -5.57 6.38 -16.77
C LYS A 115 -4.81 5.10 -16.46
N LEU A 116 -5.37 4.23 -15.63
CA LEU A 116 -4.76 2.94 -15.34
C LEU A 116 -4.77 2.03 -16.57
N PHE A 117 -5.84 2.04 -17.38
CA PHE A 117 -5.89 1.31 -18.64
C PHE A 117 -4.96 1.90 -19.70
N GLU A 118 -4.86 3.22 -19.81
CA GLU A 118 -3.89 3.88 -20.67
C GLU A 118 -2.46 3.51 -20.26
N PHE A 119 -2.20 3.50 -18.96
CA PHE A 119 -0.91 3.13 -18.39
C PHE A 119 -0.49 1.70 -18.75
N ILE A 120 -1.37 0.70 -18.58
CA ILE A 120 -1.03 -0.69 -18.92
C ILE A 120 -0.94 -0.94 -20.41
N ASP A 121 -1.68 -0.17 -21.22
CA ASP A 121 -1.58 -0.25 -22.68
C ASP A 121 -0.24 0.36 -23.16
N LYS A 122 0.27 1.40 -22.48
CA LYS A 122 1.58 2.03 -22.74
C LYS A 122 2.75 1.18 -22.20
N TYR A 123 2.60 0.57 -21.03
CA TYR A 123 3.65 -0.19 -20.34
C TYR A 123 3.27 -1.66 -20.10
N PRO A 124 3.04 -2.44 -21.17
CA PRO A 124 2.51 -3.81 -21.06
C PRO A 124 3.41 -4.82 -20.36
N ASN A 125 4.70 -4.54 -20.31
CA ASN A 125 5.71 -5.43 -19.74
C ASN A 125 6.32 -4.90 -18.45
N THR A 126 5.64 -3.95 -17.81
CA THR A 126 6.15 -3.39 -16.55
C THR A 126 6.41 -4.47 -15.51
N MET A 127 7.46 -4.24 -14.72
CA MET A 127 7.90 -5.17 -13.69
C MET A 127 7.92 -4.56 -12.29
N HIS A 128 7.46 -3.32 -12.18
CA HIS A 128 7.52 -2.54 -10.96
C HIS A 128 6.29 -2.77 -10.07
N LEU A 129 6.39 -2.35 -8.81
CA LEU A 129 5.27 -2.26 -7.89
C LEU A 129 4.76 -0.82 -7.91
N TYR A 130 3.46 -0.66 -8.03
CA TYR A 130 2.83 0.64 -8.13
C TYR A 130 1.88 0.89 -6.98
N GLN A 131 1.91 2.13 -6.52
CA GLN A 131 1.08 2.66 -5.46
C GLN A 131 0.41 3.95 -5.94
N GLY A 132 -0.51 4.48 -5.16
CA GLY A 132 -1.09 5.79 -5.40
C GLY A 132 -1.16 6.62 -4.12
N PRO A 133 -1.39 7.93 -4.23
CA PRO A 133 -1.58 8.78 -3.07
C PRO A 133 -2.76 8.32 -2.22
N LEU A 134 -2.51 8.09 -0.93
CA LEU A 134 -3.54 7.83 0.07
C LEU A 134 -4.21 9.14 0.48
N VAL A 135 -5.52 9.17 0.40
CA VAL A 135 -6.37 10.23 0.96
C VAL A 135 -6.97 9.73 2.27
N TYR A 136 -6.86 10.51 3.33
CA TYR A 136 -7.44 10.18 4.63
C TYR A 136 -8.95 10.47 4.67
N ASP A 137 -9.66 9.87 5.62
CA ASP A 137 -11.11 10.03 5.81
C ASP A 137 -11.58 11.49 5.88
N ASN A 138 -10.72 12.39 6.38
CA ASN A 138 -11.03 13.81 6.47
C ASN A 138 -10.92 14.57 5.13
N LEU A 139 -10.50 13.91 4.07
CA LEU A 139 -10.30 14.43 2.70
C LEU A 139 -9.30 15.58 2.58
N THR A 140 -8.62 15.95 3.67
CA THR A 140 -7.69 17.09 3.72
C THR A 140 -6.22 16.65 3.81
N MET A 141 -5.98 15.47 4.35
CA MET A 141 -4.64 14.90 4.47
C MET A 141 -4.39 13.90 3.37
N ILE A 142 -3.21 13.94 2.79
CA ILE A 142 -2.77 12.99 1.76
C ILE A 142 -1.34 12.58 2.07
N SER A 143 -1.08 11.26 1.98
CA SER A 143 0.27 10.69 2.03
C SER A 143 0.60 10.01 0.72
N THR A 144 1.80 10.23 0.22
CA THR A 144 2.23 9.65 -1.06
C THR A 144 3.10 8.41 -0.88
N HIS A 145 3.70 8.23 0.32
CA HIS A 145 4.65 7.15 0.57
C HIS A 145 4.95 7.00 2.07
N PHE A 146 5.70 5.95 2.39
CA PHE A 146 6.47 5.83 3.63
C PHE A 146 7.92 6.20 3.39
N ASN A 147 8.55 6.84 4.36
CA ASN A 147 9.99 7.00 4.43
C ASN A 147 10.64 5.81 5.16
N ASP A 148 11.92 5.57 4.88
CA ASP A 148 12.72 4.53 5.55
C ASP A 148 13.11 4.96 6.98
N GLU A 149 12.12 4.95 7.84
CA GLU A 149 12.29 5.28 9.25
C GLU A 149 11.46 4.34 10.12
N TRP A 150 12.00 3.99 11.28
CA TRP A 150 11.30 3.22 12.29
C TRP A 150 10.57 4.14 13.27
N GLY A 151 9.39 3.74 13.69
CA GLY A 151 8.65 4.43 14.73
C GLY A 151 7.27 3.85 14.98
N GLY A 152 6.82 3.84 16.23
CA GLY A 152 5.53 3.27 16.59
C GLY A 152 5.41 1.78 16.27
N GLN A 153 6.49 1.03 16.44
CA GLN A 153 6.56 -0.40 16.15
C GLN A 153 6.29 -0.72 14.66
N MET A 154 6.70 0.16 13.78
CA MET A 154 6.52 -0.01 12.34
C MET A 154 7.77 0.47 11.60
N TRP A 155 8.16 -0.26 10.56
CA TRP A 155 9.10 0.21 9.56
C TRP A 155 8.34 0.99 8.50
N GLY A 156 8.69 2.24 8.32
CA GLY A 156 8.04 3.19 7.44
C GLY A 156 7.23 4.26 8.19
N ARG A 157 7.46 5.52 7.83
CA ARG A 157 6.75 6.68 8.37
C ARG A 157 6.02 7.40 7.25
N TRP A 158 4.77 7.74 7.48
CA TRP A 158 3.96 8.47 6.52
C TRP A 158 4.61 9.78 6.10
N GLY A 159 4.76 10.00 4.80
CA GLY A 159 5.31 11.19 4.21
C GLY A 159 4.49 11.72 3.04
N ALA A 160 4.65 13.01 2.78
CA ALA A 160 4.11 13.69 1.62
C ALA A 160 5.27 14.15 0.72
N ALA A 161 5.16 13.91 -0.58
CA ALA A 161 6.18 14.30 -1.54
C ALA A 161 6.03 15.77 -1.95
N TRP A 162 7.17 16.44 -2.04
CA TRP A 162 7.30 17.83 -2.46
C TRP A 162 8.40 17.96 -3.51
N THR A 163 8.31 18.95 -4.35
CA THR A 163 9.37 19.28 -5.31
C THR A 163 9.85 20.71 -5.10
N CYS A 164 11.12 20.95 -5.40
CA CYS A 164 11.71 22.30 -5.39
C CYS A 164 11.19 23.17 -6.52
N ARG A 165 11.47 24.48 -6.47
CA ARG A 165 11.02 25.48 -7.46
C ARG A 165 11.33 25.11 -8.91
N CYS A 166 12.44 24.47 -9.19
CA CYS A 166 12.81 24.03 -10.55
C CYS A 166 12.24 22.66 -10.94
N LYS A 167 11.52 21.98 -10.04
CA LYS A 167 10.93 20.64 -10.21
C LYS A 167 11.93 19.51 -10.51
N LYS A 168 13.23 19.70 -10.22
CA LYS A 168 14.28 18.71 -10.48
C LYS A 168 14.63 17.85 -9.26
N LYS A 169 14.23 18.27 -8.08
CA LYS A 169 14.49 17.55 -6.83
C LYS A 169 13.19 17.34 -6.08
N ASN A 170 12.97 16.12 -5.66
CA ASN A 170 11.79 15.71 -4.87
C ASN A 170 12.22 15.46 -3.43
N PHE A 171 11.42 15.92 -2.49
CA PHE A 171 11.64 15.82 -1.07
C PHE A 171 10.43 15.21 -0.38
N SER A 172 10.66 14.47 0.68
CA SER A 172 9.61 14.03 1.57
C SER A 172 9.53 14.94 2.78
N VAL A 173 8.31 15.22 3.21
CA VAL A 173 8.03 15.89 4.47
C VAL A 173 7.35 14.89 5.39
N ILE A 174 8.00 14.58 6.50
CA ILE A 174 7.51 13.70 7.56
C ILE A 174 6.98 14.59 8.68
N ASN A 175 5.75 14.41 9.08
CA ASN A 175 5.15 15.15 10.18
C ASN A 175 5.11 14.30 11.46
N GLU A 176 5.78 14.76 12.50
CA GLU A 176 5.73 14.17 13.83
C GLU A 176 5.28 15.23 14.84
N ASN A 177 4.07 15.12 15.36
CA ASN A 177 3.60 15.95 16.48
C ASN A 177 3.92 17.46 16.35
N ASN A 178 3.59 18.06 15.22
CA ASN A 178 3.89 19.45 14.84
C ASN A 178 5.32 19.74 14.38
N PHE A 179 6.11 18.73 14.18
CA PHE A 179 7.48 18.80 13.72
C PHE A 179 7.62 18.23 12.31
N CYS A 180 8.23 18.95 11.40
CA CYS A 180 8.44 18.48 10.04
C CYS A 180 9.92 18.24 9.79
N LYS A 181 10.24 17.04 9.32
CA LYS A 181 11.55 16.64 8.86
C LYS A 181 11.54 16.54 7.34
N PHE A 182 12.55 17.09 6.70
CA PHE A 182 12.75 17.06 5.27
C PHE A 182 13.77 16.01 4.90
N VAL A 183 13.43 15.17 3.93
CA VAL A 183 14.31 14.12 3.44
C VAL A 183 14.25 14.10 1.91
N GLU A 184 15.39 14.03 1.25
CA GLU A 184 15.44 13.84 -0.21
C GLU A 184 14.88 12.45 -0.55
N LEU A 185 13.91 12.35 -1.47
CA LEU A 185 13.23 11.09 -1.79
C LEU A 185 14.16 10.04 -2.39
N GLU A 186 15.13 10.48 -3.17
CA GLU A 186 16.07 9.58 -3.85
C GLU A 186 17.28 9.19 -2.97
N LYS A 187 17.57 10.00 -1.95
CA LYS A 187 18.71 9.80 -1.02
C LYS A 187 18.25 10.07 0.39
N GLN A 188 17.70 9.07 1.00
CA GLN A 188 17.28 9.15 2.39
C GLN A 188 18.45 9.57 3.29
N ASN A 189 18.21 10.54 4.19
CA ASN A 189 19.16 11.16 5.12
C ASN A 189 20.06 12.27 4.58
N GLN A 190 19.91 12.74 3.35
CA GLN A 190 20.60 13.95 2.89
C GLN A 190 19.68 15.15 2.88
N ILE A 191 19.87 16.03 3.83
CA ILE A 191 19.20 17.31 3.95
C ILE A 191 20.15 18.37 3.39
N GLY A 192 19.63 19.20 2.50
CA GLY A 192 20.48 20.17 1.86
C GLY A 192 19.73 21.22 1.06
N TYR A 193 20.23 21.58 -0.05
CA TYR A 193 19.65 22.52 -1.00
C TYR A 193 19.51 21.86 -2.37
N CYS A 194 18.62 22.41 -3.17
CA CYS A 194 18.55 22.03 -4.57
C CYS A 194 19.71 22.70 -5.33
N ASP A 195 20.62 21.91 -5.87
CA ASP A 195 21.77 22.35 -6.66
C ASP A 195 21.39 23.03 -7.98
N HIS A 196 20.13 22.90 -8.43
CA HIS A 196 19.64 23.53 -9.66
C HIS A 196 18.98 24.90 -9.44
N CYS A 197 18.21 25.07 -8.37
CA CYS A 197 17.50 26.31 -8.11
C CYS A 197 17.91 27.00 -6.82
N TYR A 198 18.88 26.43 -6.12
CA TYR A 198 19.42 26.93 -4.85
C TYR A 198 18.35 27.14 -3.77
N THR A 199 17.22 26.47 -3.88
CA THR A 199 16.21 26.48 -2.81
C THR A 199 16.77 25.78 -1.60
N ILE A 200 16.94 26.55 -0.50
CA ILE A 200 17.40 26.05 0.78
C ILE A 200 16.18 25.67 1.60
N TYR A 201 16.20 24.51 2.25
CA TYR A 201 15.16 24.07 3.18
C TYR A 201 15.77 23.75 4.54
N PRO A 202 15.06 24.08 5.62
CA PRO A 202 15.50 23.75 6.95
C PRO A 202 15.44 22.24 7.16
N GLN A 203 16.38 21.70 7.95
CA GLN A 203 16.39 20.28 8.26
C GLN A 203 15.14 19.86 9.03
N GLU A 204 14.66 20.74 9.88
CA GLU A 204 13.55 20.51 10.77
C GLU A 204 12.76 21.81 10.96
N ILE A 205 11.45 21.70 10.95
CA ILE A 205 10.54 22.80 11.26
C ILE A 205 9.62 22.37 12.37
N ASN A 206 9.69 23.07 13.49
CA ASN A 206 8.75 22.92 14.59
C ASN A 206 7.65 23.99 14.45
N TYR A 207 6.63 23.72 13.62
CA TYR A 207 5.59 24.72 13.36
C TYR A 207 4.27 24.11 12.85
N PRO A 208 3.13 24.40 13.47
CA PRO A 208 1.81 24.10 12.90
C PRO A 208 1.56 25.02 11.72
N GLY A 209 1.25 24.47 10.53
CA GLY A 209 1.01 25.23 9.31
C GLY A 209 2.22 25.34 8.37
N HIS A 210 3.15 24.43 8.47
CA HIS A 210 4.36 24.32 7.65
C HIS A 210 4.13 24.36 6.12
N GLU A 211 2.94 23.97 5.63
CA GLU A 211 2.62 23.99 4.20
C GLU A 211 2.72 25.40 3.61
N ASN A 212 2.25 26.41 4.35
CA ASN A 212 2.37 27.81 3.92
C ASN A 212 3.83 28.26 3.89
N LEU A 213 4.66 27.76 4.79
CA LEU A 213 6.09 28.06 4.81
C LEU A 213 6.80 27.42 3.63
N LEU A 214 6.52 26.14 3.34
CA LEU A 214 7.08 25.44 2.19
C LEU A 214 6.75 26.13 0.86
N ALA A 215 5.49 26.52 0.69
CA ALA A 215 5.09 27.28 -0.50
C ALA A 215 5.84 28.61 -0.63
N LYS A 216 6.03 29.34 0.50
CA LYS A 216 6.86 30.57 0.52
C LYS A 216 8.31 30.33 0.18
N LEU A 217 8.85 29.16 0.55
CA LEU A 217 10.20 28.74 0.19
C LEU A 217 10.31 28.24 -1.26
N GLY A 218 9.22 28.19 -1.99
CA GLY A 218 9.18 27.81 -3.40
C GLY A 218 9.06 26.29 -3.66
N PHE A 219 8.64 25.52 -2.66
CA PHE A 219 8.30 24.12 -2.83
C PHE A 219 6.84 23.97 -3.26
N SER A 220 6.56 22.93 -4.04
CA SER A 220 5.21 22.52 -4.42
C SER A 220 4.99 21.06 -4.07
N ARG A 221 3.77 20.70 -3.66
CA ARG A 221 3.41 19.30 -3.48
C ARG A 221 3.38 18.58 -4.82
N ILE A 222 3.75 17.31 -4.82
CA ILE A 222 3.61 16.39 -5.95
C ILE A 222 2.81 15.16 -5.54
N GLY A 223 2.27 14.46 -6.54
CA GLY A 223 1.40 13.32 -6.32
C GLY A 223 -0.09 13.68 -6.16
N PHE A 224 -0.45 14.93 -6.41
CA PHE A 224 -1.82 15.46 -6.26
C PHE A 224 -2.52 15.71 -7.59
N ASP A 225 -1.79 16.19 -8.57
CA ASP A 225 -2.29 16.32 -9.94
C ASP A 225 -2.12 14.96 -10.64
N GLU A 226 -3.21 14.43 -11.12
CA GLU A 226 -3.25 13.16 -11.84
C GLU A 226 -2.51 13.17 -13.17
N ASN A 227 -2.07 14.33 -13.64
CA ASN A 227 -1.25 14.49 -14.85
C ASN A 227 0.25 14.53 -14.56
N GLU A 228 0.64 14.55 -13.30
CA GLU A 228 2.05 14.44 -12.92
C GLU A 228 2.61 13.07 -13.28
N SER A 229 3.90 13.05 -13.59
CA SER A 229 4.63 11.80 -13.85
C SER A 229 4.76 10.96 -12.59
N GLU A 230 4.86 9.66 -12.78
CA GLU A 230 5.22 8.73 -11.70
C GLU A 230 6.58 9.09 -11.09
N PHE A 231 6.74 8.82 -9.82
CA PHE A 231 8.00 9.01 -9.10
C PHE A 231 8.29 7.83 -8.16
N GLU A 232 9.58 7.59 -7.95
CA GLU A 232 10.04 6.51 -7.07
C GLU A 232 9.77 6.84 -5.61
N ILE A 233 9.33 5.83 -4.85
CA ILE A 233 9.03 5.92 -3.43
C ILE A 233 9.75 4.80 -2.68
N PHE A 234 10.00 5.01 -1.39
CA PHE A 234 10.55 3.95 -0.56
C PHE A 234 9.53 2.82 -0.39
N SER A 235 8.36 3.11 0.15
CA SER A 235 7.24 2.19 0.28
C SER A 235 5.93 2.95 0.44
N GLN A 236 4.83 2.22 0.62
CA GLN A 236 3.51 2.78 0.89
C GLN A 236 2.67 1.74 1.66
N GLY A 237 1.61 2.17 2.31
CA GLY A 237 0.61 1.27 2.88
C GLY A 237 -0.05 0.40 1.82
N LEU A 238 -0.31 -0.86 2.15
CA LEU A 238 -0.82 -1.86 1.21
C LEU A 238 -2.36 -1.92 1.13
N GLY A 239 -3.04 -0.88 1.60
CA GLY A 239 -4.48 -0.74 1.38
C GLY A 239 -4.86 -0.68 -0.10
N LEU A 240 -3.92 -0.26 -0.96
CA LEU A 240 -4.01 -0.37 -2.40
C LEU A 240 -2.62 -0.55 -3.00
N PHE A 241 -2.46 -1.49 -3.96
CA PHE A 241 -1.29 -1.57 -4.82
C PHE A 241 -1.63 -2.19 -6.16
N PHE A 242 -0.82 -1.89 -7.18
CA PHE A 242 -1.00 -2.38 -8.54
C PHE A 242 0.27 -3.06 -9.04
N THR A 243 0.11 -4.19 -9.73
CA THR A 243 1.25 -4.97 -10.24
C THR A 243 0.86 -5.82 -11.45
N SER A 244 1.86 -6.28 -12.22
CA SER A 244 1.69 -7.35 -13.19
C SER A 244 1.68 -8.71 -12.49
N LYS A 245 0.65 -9.53 -12.73
CA LYS A 245 0.56 -10.89 -12.18
C LYS A 245 1.83 -11.70 -12.44
N LYS A 246 2.31 -11.70 -13.68
CA LYS A 246 3.51 -12.45 -14.11
C LYS A 246 4.80 -11.99 -13.40
N ARG A 247 4.81 -10.75 -12.90
CA ARG A 247 5.98 -10.13 -12.28
C ARG A 247 5.87 -10.03 -10.77
N TRP A 248 4.80 -10.54 -10.20
CA TRP A 248 4.62 -10.58 -8.75
C TRP A 248 5.72 -11.39 -8.07
N LEU A 249 6.32 -10.84 -7.03
CA LEU A 249 7.40 -11.51 -6.28
C LEU A 249 6.90 -12.31 -5.07
N GLY A 250 5.64 -12.13 -4.69
CA GLY A 250 5.04 -12.80 -3.55
C GLY A 250 5.42 -12.18 -2.20
N PHE A 251 4.44 -12.11 -1.31
CA PHE A 251 4.73 -11.93 0.12
C PHE A 251 5.36 -13.20 0.68
N ASN A 252 6.04 -13.06 1.79
CA ASN A 252 6.61 -14.18 2.51
C ASN A 252 5.51 -15.17 2.94
N GLU A 253 5.64 -16.43 2.55
CA GLU A 253 4.63 -17.47 2.79
C GLU A 253 4.54 -17.92 4.24
N HIS A 254 5.56 -17.62 5.04
CA HIS A 254 5.62 -17.95 6.45
C HIS A 254 5.04 -16.85 7.34
N CYS A 255 4.77 -15.66 6.81
CA CYS A 255 4.12 -14.59 7.58
C CYS A 255 2.71 -14.95 8.00
N ARG A 256 2.32 -14.50 9.18
CA ARG A 256 1.03 -14.78 9.81
C ARG A 256 0.43 -13.50 10.39
N GLY A 257 -0.91 -13.46 10.47
CA GLY A 257 -1.61 -12.31 11.04
C GLY A 257 -1.39 -11.04 10.23
N PHE A 258 -1.02 -9.96 10.91
CA PHE A 258 -0.89 -8.62 10.34
C PHE A 258 0.43 -7.96 10.75
N GLY A 259 1.03 -7.20 9.84
CA GLY A 259 2.15 -6.27 10.07
C GLY A 259 3.49 -6.81 9.59
N GLY A 260 4.31 -5.90 9.10
CA GLY A 260 5.63 -6.14 8.50
C GLY A 260 5.64 -6.03 6.98
N GLU A 261 4.59 -6.51 6.34
CA GLU A 261 4.52 -6.76 4.90
C GLU A 261 4.69 -5.54 3.99
N GLU A 262 4.39 -4.31 4.48
CA GLU A 262 4.41 -3.11 3.65
C GLU A 262 5.81 -2.80 3.10
N CYS A 263 6.73 -2.47 3.98
CA CYS A 263 8.10 -2.14 3.55
C CYS A 263 8.84 -3.36 3.00
N TYR A 264 8.54 -4.56 3.52
CA TYR A 264 9.12 -5.81 3.02
C TYR A 264 8.90 -6.02 1.53
N ILE A 265 7.65 -5.95 1.04
CA ILE A 265 7.39 -6.20 -0.38
C ILE A 265 8.06 -5.17 -1.28
N HIS A 266 8.10 -3.92 -0.86
CA HIS A 266 8.79 -2.86 -1.60
C HIS A 266 10.30 -3.11 -1.65
N GLU A 267 10.91 -3.50 -0.53
CA GLU A 267 12.33 -3.87 -0.48
C GLU A 267 12.64 -5.11 -1.30
N LYS A 268 11.75 -6.12 -1.28
CA LYS A 268 11.89 -7.31 -2.13
C LYS A 268 11.94 -6.94 -3.61
N TYR A 269 11.13 -5.96 -4.04
CA TYR A 269 11.20 -5.44 -5.41
C TYR A 269 12.53 -4.74 -5.68
N ARG A 270 13.02 -3.87 -4.79
CA ARG A 270 14.33 -3.20 -4.95
C ARG A 270 15.48 -4.19 -5.04
N LYS A 271 15.53 -5.21 -4.19
CA LYS A 271 16.54 -6.26 -4.24
C LYS A 271 16.50 -7.08 -5.54
N ALA A 272 15.34 -7.17 -6.17
CA ALA A 272 15.19 -7.78 -7.50
C ALA A 272 15.52 -6.80 -8.66
N GLY A 273 16.11 -5.63 -8.39
CA GLY A 273 16.43 -4.61 -9.39
C GLY A 273 15.21 -3.90 -9.98
N ARG A 274 14.09 -3.88 -9.22
CA ARG A 274 12.84 -3.24 -9.64
C ARG A 274 12.55 -2.03 -8.75
N LYS A 275 11.52 -1.27 -9.09
CA LYS A 275 11.15 -0.04 -8.39
C LYS A 275 9.79 -0.15 -7.70
N ALA A 276 9.62 0.64 -6.66
CA ALA A 276 8.33 1.01 -6.13
C ALA A 276 8.02 2.44 -6.62
N LEU A 277 6.88 2.63 -7.26
CA LEU A 277 6.53 3.88 -7.93
C LEU A 277 5.15 4.37 -7.46
N CYS A 278 5.05 5.65 -7.18
CA CYS A 278 3.78 6.32 -6.97
C CYS A 278 3.23 6.81 -8.30
N LEU A 279 1.99 6.43 -8.62
CA LEU A 279 1.21 6.91 -9.75
C LEU A 279 0.26 8.01 -9.24
N PRO A 280 0.47 9.29 -9.55
CA PRO A 280 -0.33 10.39 -9.00
C PRO A 280 -1.84 10.27 -9.30
N PHE A 281 -2.21 9.66 -10.41
CA PHE A 281 -3.60 9.43 -10.78
C PHE A 281 -4.28 8.30 -9.99
N LEU A 282 -3.52 7.39 -9.38
CA LEU A 282 -4.05 6.22 -8.66
C LEU A 282 -4.39 6.59 -7.21
N LYS A 283 -5.13 7.67 -7.01
CA LYS A 283 -5.56 8.13 -5.68
C LYS A 283 -6.60 7.20 -5.09
N TRP A 284 -6.48 6.98 -3.79
CA TRP A 284 -7.38 6.11 -3.05
C TRP A 284 -7.66 6.66 -1.66
N LEU A 285 -8.91 6.51 -1.23
CA LEU A 285 -9.36 6.88 0.10
C LEU A 285 -9.40 5.64 0.97
N HIS A 286 -8.82 5.72 2.16
CA HIS A 286 -8.83 4.65 3.13
C HIS A 286 -9.70 5.01 4.33
N ARG A 287 -10.67 4.17 4.64
CA ARG A 287 -11.50 4.31 5.83
C ARG A 287 -10.77 3.76 7.05
N PHE A 288 -10.05 4.63 7.78
CA PHE A 288 -9.40 4.28 9.04
C PHE A 288 -10.41 4.17 10.19
N ALA A 289 -11.37 5.11 10.25
CA ALA A 289 -12.42 5.10 11.24
C ALA A 289 -13.47 4.02 10.90
N ARG A 290 -13.42 2.92 11.63
CA ARG A 290 -14.41 1.83 11.52
C ARG A 290 -15.22 1.77 12.80
N PRO A 291 -16.58 1.91 12.74
CA PRO A 291 -17.42 1.92 13.94
C PRO A 291 -17.23 0.70 14.84
N ASP A 292 -17.05 -0.46 14.22
CA ASP A 292 -16.88 -1.73 14.92
C ASP A 292 -15.43 -2.14 15.15
N GLY A 293 -14.48 -1.26 14.85
CA GLY A 293 -13.05 -1.52 14.95
C GLY A 293 -12.54 -2.56 13.93
N VAL A 294 -11.35 -3.07 14.20
CA VAL A 294 -10.72 -4.14 13.42
C VAL A 294 -11.22 -5.49 13.94
N LYS A 295 -11.70 -6.36 13.06
CA LYS A 295 -12.35 -7.65 13.42
C LYS A 295 -11.38 -8.84 13.43
N TYR A 296 -10.11 -8.63 13.20
CA TYR A 296 -9.08 -9.67 13.29
C TYR A 296 -8.06 -9.31 14.36
N GLU A 297 -7.42 -10.34 14.89
CA GLU A 297 -6.46 -10.19 15.97
C GLU A 297 -5.17 -9.50 15.47
N LEU A 298 -4.79 -8.43 16.15
CA LEU A 298 -3.53 -7.70 15.93
C LEU A 298 -2.58 -8.04 17.07
N THR A 299 -1.76 -9.07 16.92
CA THR A 299 -0.80 -9.45 17.94
C THR A 299 0.57 -8.88 17.65
N ILE A 300 1.23 -8.38 18.68
CA ILE A 300 2.63 -7.96 18.60
C ILE A 300 3.55 -9.14 18.25
N ASP A 301 3.20 -10.34 18.72
CA ASP A 301 3.95 -11.56 18.45
C ASP A 301 4.04 -11.86 16.95
N ASN A 302 2.90 -11.85 16.26
CA ASN A 302 2.86 -12.03 14.81
C ASN A 302 3.67 -10.96 14.08
N LYS A 303 3.53 -9.71 14.51
CA LYS A 303 4.21 -8.58 13.89
C LYS A 303 5.74 -8.69 14.03
N VAL A 304 6.24 -8.97 15.22
CA VAL A 304 7.68 -9.16 15.46
C VAL A 304 8.20 -10.37 14.70
N ARG A 305 7.47 -11.48 14.76
CA ARG A 305 7.82 -12.69 14.01
C ARG A 305 7.90 -12.43 12.50
N ASN A 306 6.92 -11.72 11.94
CA ASN A 306 6.91 -11.37 10.51
C ASN A 306 8.15 -10.55 10.15
N TYR A 307 8.47 -9.49 10.91
CA TYR A 307 9.69 -8.69 10.66
C TYR A 307 10.96 -9.54 10.70
N VAL A 308 11.09 -10.44 11.67
CA VAL A 308 12.27 -11.32 11.77
C VAL A 308 12.38 -12.22 10.54
N LEU A 309 11.29 -12.84 10.11
CA LEU A 309 11.25 -13.71 8.93
C LEU A 309 11.56 -12.94 7.64
N GLU A 310 10.93 -11.79 7.46
CA GLU A 310 11.06 -10.95 6.26
C GLU A 310 12.48 -10.38 6.13
N PHE A 311 13.05 -9.89 7.22
CA PHE A 311 14.42 -9.39 7.24
C PHE A 311 15.44 -10.50 6.98
N THR A 312 15.23 -11.68 7.56
CA THR A 312 16.09 -12.84 7.33
C THR A 312 16.00 -13.30 5.87
N GLU A 313 14.80 -13.43 5.29
CA GLU A 313 14.62 -13.79 3.88
C GLU A 313 15.40 -12.85 2.97
N LEU A 314 15.26 -11.54 3.20
CA LEU A 314 15.90 -10.52 2.38
C LEU A 314 17.37 -10.29 2.72
N GLY A 315 17.91 -10.90 3.77
CA GLY A 315 19.28 -10.66 4.22
C GLY A 315 19.50 -9.22 4.67
N LEU A 316 18.53 -8.66 5.39
CA LEU A 316 18.60 -7.33 6.00
C LEU A 316 19.19 -7.41 7.41
N ASP A 317 19.73 -6.28 7.90
CA ASP A 317 20.20 -6.17 9.28
C ASP A 317 18.99 -6.20 10.24
N LEU A 318 19.02 -7.11 11.19
CA LEU A 318 17.97 -7.28 12.21
C LEU A 318 18.10 -6.32 13.40
N SER A 319 19.21 -5.58 13.50
CA SER A 319 19.45 -4.64 14.61
C SER A 319 18.34 -3.60 14.76
N PRO A 320 17.77 -3.01 13.69
CA PRO A 320 16.65 -2.08 13.83
C PRO A 320 15.37 -2.74 14.36
N VAL A 321 15.10 -4.00 13.99
CA VAL A 321 13.96 -4.77 14.49
C VAL A 321 14.11 -5.03 15.99
N HIS A 322 15.29 -5.51 16.40
CA HIS A 322 15.60 -5.73 17.82
C HIS A 322 15.45 -4.43 18.62
N LYS A 323 16.07 -3.33 18.14
CA LYS A 323 15.99 -2.03 18.78
C LYS A 323 14.56 -1.54 18.99
N GLU A 324 13.75 -1.61 17.91
CA GLU A 324 12.37 -1.10 17.96
C GLU A 324 11.48 -1.93 18.88
N PHE A 325 11.57 -3.25 18.81
CA PHE A 325 10.65 -4.11 19.55
C PHE A 325 11.18 -4.52 20.93
N VAL A 326 12.42 -4.99 21.02
CA VAL A 326 12.96 -5.48 22.30
C VAL A 326 13.41 -4.31 23.18
N GLU A 327 14.24 -3.39 22.65
CA GLU A 327 14.77 -2.31 23.45
C GLU A 327 13.73 -1.21 23.75
N ASN A 328 13.01 -0.73 22.70
CA ASN A 328 12.07 0.38 22.86
C ASN A 328 10.70 -0.09 23.37
N ALA A 329 10.09 -1.08 22.73
CA ALA A 329 8.74 -1.57 23.05
C ALA A 329 8.70 -2.63 24.16
N LYS A 330 9.84 -3.06 24.68
CA LYS A 330 9.96 -4.06 25.77
C LYS A 330 9.33 -5.41 25.43
N PHE A 331 9.42 -5.82 24.15
CA PHE A 331 9.03 -7.16 23.75
C PHE A 331 9.93 -8.23 24.39
N ASP A 332 9.38 -9.40 24.69
CA ASP A 332 10.11 -10.49 25.32
C ASP A 332 11.27 -10.98 24.46
N GLU A 333 12.50 -10.84 24.97
CA GLU A 333 13.72 -11.21 24.26
C GLU A 333 13.83 -12.72 23.99
N ASN A 334 13.29 -13.56 24.86
CA ASN A 334 13.30 -15.01 24.65
C ASN A 334 12.40 -15.39 23.47
N LYS A 335 11.24 -14.75 23.35
CA LYS A 335 10.36 -14.93 22.18
C LYS A 335 11.03 -14.41 20.90
N TYR A 336 11.69 -13.25 20.95
CA TYR A 336 12.44 -12.73 19.82
C TYR A 336 13.49 -13.73 19.36
N ASN A 337 14.26 -14.31 20.28
CA ASN A 337 15.26 -15.32 19.99
C ASN A 337 14.65 -16.61 19.41
N GLN A 338 13.46 -17.02 19.87
CA GLN A 338 12.73 -18.15 19.25
C GLN A 338 12.39 -17.87 17.78
N PHE A 339 11.98 -16.65 17.44
CA PHE A 339 11.71 -16.26 16.06
C PHE A 339 12.99 -16.23 15.19
N LEU A 340 14.13 -15.86 15.77
CA LEU A 340 15.42 -15.95 15.10
C LEU A 340 15.78 -17.41 14.77
N GLU A 341 15.60 -18.33 15.71
CA GLU A 341 15.88 -19.75 15.48
C GLU A 341 14.89 -20.37 14.44
N GLU A 342 13.62 -19.95 14.48
CA GLU A 342 12.66 -20.31 13.44
C GLU A 342 13.11 -19.81 12.06
N ALA A 343 13.52 -18.55 11.95
CA ALA A 343 14.01 -17.96 10.70
C ALA A 343 15.25 -18.69 10.18
N LYS A 344 16.21 -19.03 11.05
CA LYS A 344 17.38 -19.83 10.68
C LYS A 344 16.99 -21.22 10.15
N THR A 345 16.00 -21.84 10.77
CA THR A 345 15.52 -23.16 10.32
C THR A 345 14.89 -23.07 8.93
N ILE A 346 14.11 -22.03 8.68
CA ILE A 346 13.42 -21.83 7.39
C ILE A 346 14.39 -21.47 6.27
N TYR A 347 15.34 -20.56 6.53
CA TYR A 347 16.17 -19.98 5.47
C TYR A 347 17.62 -20.49 5.44
N GLY A 348 18.03 -21.31 6.43
CA GLY A 348 19.39 -21.86 6.50
C GLY A 348 20.47 -20.78 6.70
N LYS A 349 20.15 -19.70 7.35
CA LYS A 349 21.02 -18.52 7.52
C LYS A 349 21.27 -18.23 8.98
#